data_29ffb5391c22a26fea85847b1792ece0
#
_entry.id   29ffb5391c22a26fea85847b1792ece0
#
_cell.length_a   1.000
_cell.length_b   1.000
_cell.length_c   1.000
_cell.angle_alpha   90.00
_cell.angle_beta   90.00
_cell.angle_gamma   90.00
#
_symmetry.space_group_name_H-M   'P 1'
#
loop_
_entity.id
_entity.type
_entity.pdbx_description
1 polymer ?
#
loop_
_entity_poly.entity_id
_entity_poly.type
_entity_poly.pdbx_seq_one_letter_code
_entity_poly.pdbx_strand_id
1 'polypeptide(L)' 'MTELNEQHFEIIDRNKEIIHLNKMVAQLKGENNTLSLYNQEYKSRIQELEKKVVELKQKIQMKELYEGQEP' A
#
# COMPACT_ATOMS: atom_id res chain seq x y z
N MET A 1 12.96 -20.35 47.70
CA MET A 1 11.90 -21.04 46.95
C MET A 1 10.94 -20.07 46.25
N THR A 2 10.61 -18.95 46.87
CA THR A 2 9.81 -17.89 46.24
C THR A 2 10.48 -17.26 45.01
N GLU A 3 11.82 -17.10 45.04
CA GLU A 3 12.58 -16.53 43.93
C GLU A 3 12.52 -17.38 42.67
N LEU A 4 12.58 -18.70 42.77
CA LEU A 4 12.48 -19.61 41.62
C LEU A 4 11.09 -19.56 40.97
N ASN A 5 10.04 -19.42 41.76
CA ASN A 5 8.68 -19.28 41.25
C ASN A 5 8.49 -17.96 40.53
N GLU A 6 9.02 -16.87 41.08
CA GLU A 6 8.95 -15.53 40.44
C GLU A 6 9.67 -15.53 39.11
N GLN A 7 10.89 -16.12 39.03
CA GLN A 7 11.63 -16.24 37.78
C GLN A 7 10.89 -17.08 36.74
N HIS A 8 10.23 -18.15 37.19
CA HIS A 8 9.45 -19.00 36.30
C HIS A 8 8.26 -18.24 35.72
N PHE A 9 7.55 -17.46 36.50
CA PHE A 9 6.44 -16.62 36.05
C PHE A 9 6.92 -15.53 35.07
N GLU A 10 8.05 -14.90 35.35
CA GLU A 10 8.64 -13.92 34.42
C GLU A 10 8.95 -14.53 33.06
N ILE A 11 9.50 -15.74 33.00
CA ILE A 11 9.82 -16.43 31.76
C ILE A 11 8.53 -16.72 30.97
N ILE A 12 7.47 -17.17 31.64
CA ILE A 12 6.18 -17.44 31.02
C ILE A 12 5.57 -16.16 30.44
N ASP A 13 5.62 -15.06 31.18
CA ASP A 13 5.08 -13.78 30.74
C ASP A 13 5.85 -13.24 29.55
N ARG A 14 7.19 -13.33 29.55
CA ARG A 14 8.03 -12.94 28.43
C ARG A 14 7.75 -13.78 27.19
N ASN A 15 7.55 -15.08 27.34
CA ASN A 15 7.23 -15.98 26.26
C ASN A 15 5.88 -15.63 25.62
N LYS A 16 4.87 -15.30 26.45
CA LYS A 16 3.57 -14.84 25.98
C LYS A 16 3.68 -13.53 25.19
N GLU A 17 4.49 -12.61 25.70
CA GLU A 17 4.77 -11.33 25.01
C GLU A 17 5.43 -11.57 23.66
N ILE A 18 6.43 -12.45 23.58
CA ILE A 18 7.12 -12.77 22.32
C ILE A 18 6.14 -13.37 21.32
N ILE A 19 5.28 -14.29 21.75
CA ILE A 19 4.26 -14.89 20.88
C ILE A 19 3.30 -13.82 20.37
N HIS A 20 2.86 -12.93 21.23
CA HIS A 20 1.96 -11.82 20.86
C HIS A 20 2.62 -10.89 19.83
N LEU A 21 3.86 -10.47 20.08
CA LEU A 21 4.61 -9.61 19.17
C LEU A 21 4.87 -10.29 17.83
N ASN A 22 5.19 -11.58 17.83
CA ASN A 22 5.37 -12.34 16.59
C ASN A 22 4.11 -12.39 15.75
N LYS A 23 2.94 -12.54 16.39
CA LYS A 23 1.65 -12.49 15.71
C LYS A 23 1.38 -11.11 15.10
N MET A 24 1.67 -10.05 15.85
CA MET A 24 1.53 -8.67 15.35
C MET A 24 2.44 -8.41 14.16
N VAL A 25 3.69 -8.85 14.23
CA VAL A 25 4.65 -8.69 13.12
C VAL A 25 4.16 -9.43 11.87
N ALA A 26 3.68 -10.66 12.02
CA ALA A 26 3.14 -11.44 10.92
C ALA A 26 1.93 -10.74 10.27
N GLN A 27 1.03 -10.21 11.08
CA GLN A 27 -0.14 -9.47 10.61
C GLN A 27 0.26 -8.20 9.85
N LEU A 28 1.20 -7.43 10.41
CA LEU A 28 1.69 -6.21 9.76
C LEU A 28 2.39 -6.50 8.44
N LYS A 29 3.15 -7.58 8.35
CA LYS A 29 3.78 -8.01 7.08
C LYS A 29 2.72 -8.34 6.03
N GLY A 30 1.66 -9.04 6.43
CA GLY A 30 0.55 -9.34 5.53
C GLY A 30 -0.16 -8.08 5.04
N GLU A 31 -0.45 -7.15 5.95
CA GLU A 31 -1.06 -5.87 5.61
C GLU A 31 -0.17 -5.05 4.67
N ASN A 32 1.13 -5.00 4.94
CA ASN A 32 2.10 -4.30 4.09
C ASN A 32 2.16 -4.89 2.68
N ASN A 33 2.13 -6.21 2.56
CA ASN A 33 2.10 -6.87 1.25
C ASN A 33 0.84 -6.52 0.47
N THR A 34 -0.31 -6.50 1.14
CA THR A 34 -1.59 -6.13 0.54
C THR A 34 -1.57 -4.67 0.08
N LEU A 35 -1.08 -3.75 0.92
CA LEU A 35 -0.95 -2.35 0.58
C LEU A 35 0.00 -2.13 -0.60
N SER A 36 1.09 -2.88 -0.65
CA SER A 36 2.04 -2.82 -1.77
C SER A 36 1.37 -3.21 -3.10
N LEU A 37 0.54 -4.24 -3.09
CA LEU A 37 -0.23 -4.66 -4.27
C LEU A 37 -1.23 -3.59 -4.71
N TYR A 38 -1.97 -3.00 -3.77
CA TYR A 38 -2.88 -1.89 -4.07
C TYR A 38 -2.14 -0.69 -4.64
N ASN A 39 -0.99 -0.35 -4.07
CA ASN A 39 -0.18 0.76 -4.56
C ASN A 39 0.29 0.53 -6.00
N GLN A 40 0.67 -0.70 -6.36
CA GLN A 40 1.04 -1.05 -7.72
C GLN A 40 -0.14 -0.90 -8.69
N GLU A 41 -1.33 -1.34 -8.29
CA GLU A 41 -2.55 -1.19 -9.08
C GLU A 41 -2.89 0.28 -9.29
N TYR A 42 -2.87 1.08 -8.24
CA TYR A 42 -3.16 2.52 -8.34
C TYR A 42 -2.14 3.24 -9.23
N LYS A 43 -0.87 2.88 -9.12
CA LYS A 43 0.18 3.44 -9.96
C LYS A 43 -0.07 3.15 -11.43
N SER A 44 -0.44 1.91 -11.76
CA SER A 44 -0.79 1.52 -13.13
C SER A 44 -2.00 2.31 -13.64
N ARG A 45 -3.02 2.47 -12.80
CA ARG A 45 -4.21 3.24 -13.13
C ARG A 45 -3.92 4.71 -13.39
N ILE A 46 -3.06 5.29 -12.56
CA ILE A 46 -2.63 6.68 -12.73
C ILE A 46 -1.92 6.85 -14.06
N GLN A 47 -1.03 5.95 -14.42
CA GLN A 47 -0.33 5.97 -15.70
C GLN A 47 -1.29 5.87 -16.89
N GLU A 48 -2.27 5.00 -16.81
CA GLU A 48 -3.31 4.87 -17.85
C GLU A 48 -4.13 6.15 -18.00
N LEU A 49 -4.54 6.74 -16.87
CA LEU A 49 -5.32 7.98 -16.87
C LEU A 49 -4.51 9.16 -17.40
N GLU A 50 -3.24 9.27 -17.03
CA GLU A 50 -2.34 10.28 -17.56
C GLU A 50 -2.21 10.17 -19.08
N LYS A 51 -2.10 8.96 -19.58
CA LYS A 51 -2.04 8.68 -21.03
C LYS A 51 -3.32 9.12 -21.73
N LYS A 52 -4.48 8.82 -21.15
CA LYS A 52 -5.78 9.24 -21.68
C LYS A 52 -5.92 10.77 -21.68
N VAL A 53 -5.46 11.42 -20.62
CA VAL A 53 -5.47 12.88 -20.54
C VAL A 53 -4.65 13.49 -21.66
N VAL A 54 -3.46 12.98 -21.92
CA VAL A 54 -2.60 13.45 -23.01
C VAL A 54 -3.29 13.24 -24.36
N GLU A 55 -3.88 12.07 -24.60
CA GLU A 55 -4.62 11.77 -25.83
C GLU A 55 -5.79 12.71 -26.05
N LEU A 56 -6.56 12.97 -24.98
CA LEU A 56 -7.69 13.90 -25.05
C LEU A 56 -7.24 15.34 -25.31
N LYS A 57 -6.17 15.78 -24.69
CA LYS A 57 -5.59 17.11 -24.95
C LYS A 57 -5.17 17.25 -26.41
N GLN A 58 -4.53 16.23 -26.97
CA GLN A 58 -4.15 16.22 -28.37
C GLN A 58 -5.36 16.30 -29.30
N LYS A 59 -6.42 15.56 -29.00
CA LYS A 59 -7.66 15.60 -29.77
C LYS A 59 -8.32 16.98 -29.70
N ILE A 60 -8.34 17.60 -28.54
CA ILE A 60 -8.89 18.95 -28.37
C ILE A 60 -8.10 19.97 -29.17
N GLN A 61 -6.76 19.90 -29.12
CA GLN A 61 -5.89 20.78 -29.89
C GLN A 61 -6.11 20.62 -31.39
N MET A 62 -6.22 19.39 -31.87
CA MET A 62 -6.49 19.15 -33.29
C MET A 62 -7.86 19.68 -33.70
N LYS A 63 -8.86 19.50 -32.85
CA LYS A 63 -10.21 20.01 -33.10
C LYS A 63 -10.23 21.54 -33.16
N GLU A 64 -9.54 22.21 -32.24
CA GLU A 64 -9.42 23.67 -32.23
C GLU A 64 -8.69 24.20 -33.48
N LEU A 65 -7.63 23.52 -33.90
CA LEU A 65 -6.92 23.84 -35.12
C LEU A 65 -7.83 23.70 -36.36
N TYR A 66 -8.64 22.66 -36.38
CA TYR A 66 -9.57 22.40 -37.48
C TYR A 66 -10.70 23.43 -37.52
N GLU A 67 -11.26 23.78 -36.38
CA GLU A 67 -12.30 24.80 -36.26
C GLU A 67 -11.76 26.19 -36.61
N GLY A 68 -10.50 26.47 -36.26
CA GLY A 68 -9.83 27.71 -36.61
C GLY A 68 -9.51 27.87 -38.10
N GLN A 69 -9.57 26.79 -38.90
CA GLN A 69 -9.32 26.81 -40.34
C GLN A 69 -10.57 26.91 -41.19
N GLU A 70 -11.75 26.74 -40.62
CA GLU A 70 -13.00 26.89 -41.32
C GLU A 70 -13.27 28.38 -41.60
N PRO A 71 -13.61 28.76 -42.84
CA PRO A 71 -13.93 30.15 -43.17
C PRO A 71 -15.19 30.65 -42.48
#